data_7a215b93ace46c3d02342397d269c074
#
_entry.id   7a215b93ace46c3d02342397d269c074
#
_cell.length_a   1.000
_cell.length_b   1.000
_cell.length_c   1.000
_cell.angle_alpha   90.00
_cell.angle_beta   90.00
_cell.angle_gamma   90.00
#
_symmetry.space_group_name_H-M   'P 1'
#
loop_
_entity.id
_entity.type
_entity.pdbx_description
1 polymer ?
#
loop_
_entity_poly.entity_id
_entity_poly.type
_entity_poly.pdbx_seq_one_letter_code
_entity_poly.pdbx_strand_id
1 'polypeptide(L)'
;MRFFKDFFFLNLEDYDNFGIRFPLGMFLIFLSVAMCAAYFIITYRNIYMVTLLKKLIRHNATSEECAITLEEIGLSKNRPLCRALSRSGQLTFIVKQKGAVETTYEEYTKKLKTKNFKDAKIDFRLAEFYISPDRIDRAQKMVETNSTSWVKPVVLSGITLALLFLFAIFSPEILTAINNYFS
;
A
#
# COMPACT_ATOMS: atom_id res chain seq x y z
N MET A 1 33.35 9.78 0.44
CA MET A 1 32.37 10.87 0.22
C MET A 1 32.32 11.42 -1.22
N ARG A 2 33.39 11.33 -2.04
CA ARG A 2 33.37 11.76 -3.45
C ARG A 2 32.36 10.96 -4.29
N PHE A 3 32.35 9.64 -4.18
CA PHE A 3 31.50 8.73 -4.96
C PHE A 3 29.99 9.09 -4.95
N PHE A 4 29.41 9.36 -3.77
CA PHE A 4 27.99 9.77 -3.69
C PHE A 4 27.73 11.13 -4.33
N LYS A 5 28.70 12.02 -4.27
CA LYS A 5 28.62 13.34 -4.91
C LYS A 5 28.60 13.18 -6.42
N ASP A 6 29.49 12.37 -6.96
CA ASP A 6 29.61 12.13 -8.41
C ASP A 6 28.35 11.42 -8.94
N PHE A 7 27.80 10.46 -8.22
CA PHE A 7 26.54 9.81 -8.59
C PHE A 7 25.33 10.76 -8.51
N PHE A 8 25.24 11.61 -7.48
CA PHE A 8 24.14 12.56 -7.32
C PHE A 8 24.08 13.55 -8.48
N PHE A 9 25.22 13.98 -9.00
CA PHE A 9 25.35 14.90 -10.12
C PHE A 9 25.50 14.21 -11.48
N LEU A 10 25.30 12.89 -11.55
CA LEU A 10 25.33 12.14 -12.81
C LEU A 10 24.19 12.61 -13.71
N ASN A 11 24.56 13.25 -14.82
CA ASN A 11 23.64 13.73 -15.85
C ASN A 11 23.88 12.99 -17.14
N LEU A 12 22.81 12.72 -17.91
CA LEU A 12 22.95 12.14 -19.25
C LEU A 12 23.53 13.14 -20.26
N GLU A 13 23.51 14.43 -19.95
CA GLU A 13 24.14 15.49 -20.78
C GLU A 13 25.68 15.36 -20.87
N ASP A 14 26.29 14.72 -19.85
CA ASP A 14 27.76 14.49 -19.84
C ASP A 14 28.20 13.44 -20.88
N TYR A 15 27.25 12.84 -21.61
CA TYR A 15 27.48 11.82 -22.63
C TYR A 15 26.88 12.26 -23.95
N ASP A 16 27.72 12.57 -24.93
CA ASP A 16 27.37 13.22 -26.19
C ASP A 16 26.24 12.56 -26.99
N ASN A 17 26.12 11.24 -26.90
CA ASN A 17 25.12 10.49 -27.66
C ASN A 17 23.70 10.47 -27.06
N PHE A 18 23.51 10.93 -25.83
CA PHE A 18 22.17 10.94 -25.23
C PHE A 18 21.37 12.21 -25.53
N GLY A 19 22.01 13.35 -25.74
CA GLY A 19 21.37 14.62 -26.15
C GLY A 19 20.25 15.14 -25.21
N ILE A 20 20.08 14.54 -24.04
CA ILE A 20 18.99 14.81 -23.10
C ILE A 20 19.58 15.30 -21.78
N ARG A 21 19.11 16.47 -21.34
CA ARG A 21 19.43 17.03 -20.02
C ARG A 21 18.58 16.34 -18.96
N PHE A 22 19.06 15.24 -18.39
CA PHE A 22 18.34 14.51 -17.40
C PHE A 22 19.21 14.14 -16.20
N PRO A 23 18.88 14.61 -14.99
CA PRO A 23 19.63 14.32 -13.77
C PRO A 23 19.35 12.88 -13.29
N LEU A 24 19.97 11.90 -13.93
CA LEU A 24 19.74 10.47 -13.73
C LEU A 24 19.97 10.05 -12.28
N GLY A 25 21.06 10.51 -11.67
CA GLY A 25 21.40 10.14 -10.28
C GLY A 25 20.34 10.60 -9.30
N MET A 26 19.92 11.87 -9.39
CA MET A 26 18.88 12.42 -8.53
C MET A 26 17.54 11.69 -8.72
N PHE A 27 17.15 11.43 -9.97
CA PHE A 27 15.92 10.69 -10.29
C PHE A 27 15.90 9.28 -9.65
N LEU A 28 16.99 8.54 -9.74
CA LEU A 28 17.08 7.18 -9.18
C LEU A 28 17.04 7.20 -7.64
N ILE A 29 17.63 8.19 -7.01
CA ILE A 29 17.54 8.37 -5.56
C ILE A 29 16.08 8.62 -5.16
N PHE A 30 15.37 9.56 -5.79
CA PHE A 30 13.97 9.83 -5.50
C PHE A 30 13.08 8.62 -5.77
N LEU A 31 13.30 7.89 -6.87
CA LEU A 31 12.57 6.68 -7.19
C LEU A 31 12.75 5.61 -6.09
N SER A 32 13.98 5.40 -5.63
CA SER A 32 14.28 4.41 -4.58
C SER A 32 13.64 4.79 -3.25
N VAL A 33 13.67 6.06 -2.87
CA VAL A 33 12.99 6.58 -1.67
C VAL A 33 11.47 6.38 -1.79
N ALA A 34 10.88 6.69 -2.94
CA ALA A 34 9.45 6.49 -3.20
C ALA A 34 9.05 5.01 -3.12
N MET A 35 9.85 4.09 -3.66
CA MET A 35 9.63 2.65 -3.55
C MET A 35 9.70 2.17 -2.10
N CYS A 36 10.71 2.59 -1.34
CA CYS A 36 10.81 2.26 0.08
C CYS A 36 9.58 2.75 0.86
N ALA A 37 9.18 4.00 0.65
CA ALA A 37 7.97 4.55 1.28
C ALA A 37 6.71 3.75 0.91
N ALA A 38 6.57 3.34 -0.35
CA ALA A 38 5.45 2.52 -0.81
C ALA A 38 5.40 1.16 -0.10
N TYR A 39 6.54 0.47 0.11
CA TYR A 39 6.58 -0.79 0.85
C TYR A 39 6.06 -0.64 2.28
N PHE A 40 6.45 0.43 2.98
CA PHE A 40 5.98 0.70 4.34
C PHE A 40 4.49 1.05 4.36
N ILE A 41 4.00 1.87 3.44
CA ILE A 41 2.58 2.26 3.35
C ILE A 41 1.70 1.02 3.08
N ILE A 42 2.08 0.17 2.13
CA ILE A 42 1.34 -1.05 1.79
C ILE A 42 1.31 -2.00 2.98
N THR A 43 2.46 -2.23 3.63
CA THR A 43 2.55 -3.11 4.80
C THR A 43 1.71 -2.58 5.96
N TYR A 44 1.80 -1.29 6.25
CA TYR A 44 0.99 -0.67 7.30
C TYR A 44 -0.52 -0.86 7.04
N ARG A 45 -0.95 -0.64 5.80
CA ARG A 45 -2.34 -0.90 5.40
C ARG A 45 -2.75 -2.35 5.61
N ASN A 46 -1.91 -3.29 5.24
CA ASN A 46 -2.19 -4.72 5.40
C ASN A 46 -2.26 -5.11 6.88
N ILE A 47 -1.40 -4.57 7.73
CA ILE A 47 -1.39 -4.87 9.17
C ILE A 47 -2.72 -4.53 9.83
N TYR A 48 -3.26 -3.33 9.66
CA TYR A 48 -4.52 -2.97 10.30
C TYR A 48 -5.73 -3.71 9.69
N MET A 49 -5.70 -4.00 8.38
CA MET A 49 -6.75 -4.80 7.73
C MET A 49 -6.78 -6.23 8.27
N VAL A 50 -5.63 -6.89 8.30
CA VAL A 50 -5.51 -8.26 8.83
C VAL A 50 -5.83 -8.30 10.32
N THR A 51 -5.43 -7.30 11.08
CA THR A 51 -5.75 -7.21 12.51
C THR A 51 -7.26 -7.11 12.75
N LEU A 52 -7.97 -6.31 11.94
CA LEU A 52 -9.43 -6.25 12.01
C LEU A 52 -10.06 -7.62 11.69
N LEU A 53 -9.70 -8.21 10.54
CA LEU A 53 -10.26 -9.50 10.10
C LEU A 53 -9.99 -10.60 11.13
N LYS A 54 -8.79 -10.72 11.69
CA LYS A 54 -8.45 -11.67 12.74
C LYS A 54 -9.34 -11.49 13.97
N LYS A 55 -9.58 -10.26 14.38
CA LYS A 55 -10.43 -9.99 15.55
C LYS A 55 -11.89 -10.32 15.26
N LEU A 56 -12.42 -9.94 14.09
CA LEU A 56 -13.79 -10.29 13.69
C LEU A 56 -14.00 -11.82 13.63
N ILE A 57 -13.07 -12.56 13.03
CA ILE A 57 -13.11 -14.02 12.97
C ILE A 57 -13.04 -14.62 14.38
N ARG A 58 -12.16 -14.13 15.25
CA ARG A 58 -11.99 -14.61 16.62
C ARG A 58 -13.26 -14.42 17.46
N HIS A 59 -14.01 -13.37 17.22
CA HIS A 59 -15.27 -13.07 17.91
C HIS A 59 -16.50 -13.66 17.19
N ASN A 60 -16.29 -14.50 16.16
CA ASN A 60 -17.36 -15.09 15.36
C ASN A 60 -18.33 -14.06 14.74
N ALA A 61 -17.85 -12.84 14.46
CA ALA A 61 -18.63 -11.81 13.80
C ALA A 61 -18.77 -12.10 12.30
N THR A 62 -19.43 -13.22 11.96
CA THR A 62 -19.58 -13.77 10.60
C THR A 62 -21.00 -13.63 10.05
N SER A 63 -21.89 -13.01 10.80
CA SER A 63 -23.27 -12.72 10.40
C SER A 63 -23.68 -11.34 10.95
N GLU A 64 -24.74 -10.79 10.41
CA GLU A 64 -25.30 -9.51 10.87
C GLU A 64 -25.77 -9.55 12.33
N GLU A 65 -26.25 -10.71 12.80
CA GLU A 65 -26.70 -10.93 14.17
C GLU A 65 -25.53 -10.91 15.18
N CYS A 66 -24.36 -11.37 14.75
CA CYS A 66 -23.14 -11.41 15.54
C CYS A 66 -22.21 -10.21 15.29
N ALA A 67 -22.74 -9.13 14.70
CA ALA A 67 -21.97 -7.93 14.45
C ALA A 67 -21.46 -7.31 15.76
N ILE A 68 -20.22 -6.82 15.76
CA ILE A 68 -19.55 -6.26 16.94
C ILE A 68 -19.02 -4.87 16.66
N THR A 69 -18.88 -4.05 17.70
CA THR A 69 -18.36 -2.69 17.59
C THR A 69 -16.84 -2.67 17.53
N LEU A 70 -16.29 -1.62 16.93
CA LEU A 70 -14.82 -1.41 16.94
C LEU A 70 -14.27 -1.15 18.35
N GLU A 71 -15.11 -0.73 19.28
CA GLU A 71 -14.75 -0.50 20.67
C GLU A 71 -14.52 -1.81 21.42
N GLU A 72 -15.43 -2.79 21.28
CA GLU A 72 -15.31 -4.14 21.87
C GLU A 72 -14.02 -4.84 21.43
N ILE A 73 -13.63 -4.68 20.18
CA ILE A 73 -12.38 -5.26 19.66
C ILE A 73 -11.15 -4.37 19.86
N GLY A 74 -11.30 -3.22 20.56
CA GLY A 74 -10.22 -2.32 20.89
C GLY A 74 -9.54 -1.64 19.66
N LEU A 75 -10.30 -1.39 18.58
CA LEU A 75 -9.82 -0.78 17.36
C LEU A 75 -10.47 0.59 17.05
N SER A 76 -11.33 1.10 17.91
CA SER A 76 -12.06 2.37 17.71
C SER A 76 -11.14 3.59 17.56
N LYS A 77 -9.95 3.56 18.21
CA LYS A 77 -8.95 4.63 18.13
C LYS A 77 -8.05 4.59 16.90
N ASN A 78 -8.16 3.53 16.08
CA ASN A 78 -7.31 3.36 14.90
C ASN A 78 -7.83 4.21 13.73
N ARG A 79 -7.39 5.46 13.65
CA ARG A 79 -7.81 6.43 12.60
C ARG A 79 -7.63 5.92 11.16
N PRO A 80 -6.50 5.27 10.77
CA PRO A 80 -6.34 4.69 9.45
C PRO A 80 -7.37 3.62 9.12
N LEU A 81 -7.71 2.76 10.08
CA LEU A 81 -8.73 1.73 9.94
C LEU A 81 -10.12 2.35 9.74
N CYS A 82 -10.52 3.30 10.59
CA CYS A 82 -11.78 4.02 10.47
C CYS A 82 -11.90 4.72 9.11
N ARG A 83 -10.81 5.34 8.63
CA ARG A 83 -10.76 5.96 7.31
C ARG A 83 -10.86 4.92 6.19
N ALA A 84 -10.30 3.72 6.36
CA ALA A 84 -10.41 2.64 5.39
C ALA A 84 -11.83 2.06 5.33
N LEU A 85 -12.52 1.97 6.45
CA LEU A 85 -13.92 1.54 6.54
C LEU A 85 -14.91 2.59 6.02
N SER A 86 -14.57 3.89 6.10
CA SER A 86 -15.40 4.96 5.53
C SER A 86 -15.22 5.14 4.03
N ARG A 87 -14.22 4.52 3.43
CA ARG A 87 -13.97 4.60 1.98
C ARG A 87 -14.30 3.27 1.33
N SER A 88 -14.97 3.35 0.18
CA SER A 88 -15.15 2.15 -0.64
C SER A 88 -13.81 1.52 -1.01
N GLY A 89 -13.64 0.26 -0.68
CA GLY A 89 -12.38 -0.44 -0.93
C GLY A 89 -12.47 -1.94 -0.67
N GLN A 90 -11.35 -2.61 -0.78
CA GLN A 90 -11.25 -4.04 -0.58
C GLN A 90 -11.73 -4.48 0.82
N LEU A 91 -11.53 -3.64 1.84
CA LEU A 91 -11.95 -3.92 3.21
C LEU A 91 -13.47 -3.85 3.35
N THR A 92 -14.11 -2.81 2.85
CA THR A 92 -15.58 -2.63 2.90
C THR A 92 -16.33 -3.64 2.03
N PHE A 93 -15.61 -4.26 1.09
CA PHE A 93 -16.17 -5.37 0.33
C PHE A 93 -16.28 -6.65 1.17
N ILE A 94 -15.38 -6.89 2.13
CA ILE A 94 -15.37 -8.08 3.00
C ILE A 94 -16.12 -7.82 4.30
N VAL A 95 -15.88 -6.66 4.92
CA VAL A 95 -16.46 -6.24 6.19
C VAL A 95 -17.61 -5.30 5.90
N LYS A 96 -18.81 -5.69 6.37
CA LYS A 96 -20.02 -4.89 6.25
C LYS A 96 -20.38 -4.26 7.59
N GLN A 97 -21.08 -3.14 7.51
CA GLN A 97 -21.69 -2.50 8.66
C GLN A 97 -23.13 -3.03 8.81
N LYS A 98 -23.55 -3.34 9.99
CA LYS A 98 -24.93 -3.76 10.30
C LYS A 98 -25.92 -2.67 9.91
N GLY A 99 -27.01 -3.04 9.25
CA GLY A 99 -28.01 -2.11 8.75
C GLY A 99 -27.59 -1.32 7.50
N ALA A 100 -26.42 -1.58 6.93
CA ALA A 100 -26.04 -0.98 5.66
C ALA A 100 -26.76 -1.66 4.49
N VAL A 101 -27.36 -0.87 3.63
CA VAL A 101 -28.01 -1.39 2.40
C VAL A 101 -26.97 -2.11 1.53
N GLU A 102 -27.23 -3.35 1.18
CA GLU A 102 -26.36 -4.13 0.31
C GLU A 102 -26.26 -3.47 -1.06
N THR A 103 -25.12 -2.92 -1.38
CA THR A 103 -24.82 -2.42 -2.72
C THR A 103 -24.25 -3.54 -3.56
N THR A 104 -24.93 -3.85 -4.68
CA THR A 104 -24.43 -4.82 -5.66
C THR A 104 -23.09 -4.36 -6.22
N TYR A 105 -22.22 -5.31 -6.62
CA TYR A 105 -20.89 -5.00 -7.18
C TYR A 105 -20.95 -4.00 -8.36
N GLU A 106 -22.01 -4.04 -9.15
CA GLU A 106 -22.24 -3.11 -10.26
C GLU A 106 -22.56 -1.67 -9.79
N GLU A 107 -23.34 -1.53 -8.71
CA GLU A 107 -23.62 -0.23 -8.11
C GLU A 107 -22.36 0.34 -7.43
N TYR A 108 -21.56 -0.55 -6.82
CA TYR A 108 -20.27 -0.20 -6.25
C TYR A 108 -19.31 0.35 -7.31
N THR A 109 -19.18 -0.30 -8.46
CA THR A 109 -18.35 0.19 -9.57
C THR A 109 -18.88 1.47 -10.21
N LYS A 110 -20.19 1.66 -10.26
CA LYS A 110 -20.83 2.93 -10.69
C LYS A 110 -20.56 4.06 -9.69
N LYS A 111 -20.67 3.79 -8.39
CA LYS A 111 -20.36 4.75 -7.33
C LYS A 111 -18.89 5.16 -7.29
N LEU A 112 -17.95 4.26 -7.58
CA LEU A 112 -16.52 4.58 -7.72
C LEU A 112 -16.24 5.55 -8.89
N LYS A 113 -16.98 5.45 -9.97
CA LYS A 113 -16.83 6.34 -11.15
C LYS A 113 -17.43 7.72 -10.93
N THR A 114 -18.48 7.83 -10.14
CA THR A 114 -19.10 9.09 -9.75
C THR A 114 -18.47 9.58 -8.45
N LYS A 115 -17.54 10.53 -8.51
CA LYS A 115 -16.80 11.13 -7.37
C LYS A 115 -17.66 11.77 -6.26
N ASN A 116 -18.96 11.54 -6.21
CA ASN A 116 -19.91 12.12 -5.26
C ASN A 116 -20.17 11.22 -4.05
N PHE A 117 -19.11 10.75 -3.37
CA PHE A 117 -19.25 10.10 -2.08
C PHE A 117 -19.26 11.15 -0.95
N LYS A 118 -20.43 11.70 -0.67
CA LYS A 118 -20.72 12.18 0.68
C LYS A 118 -21.34 11.02 1.45
N ASP A 119 -20.50 10.09 1.88
CA ASP A 119 -20.93 9.05 2.81
C ASP A 119 -21.44 9.72 4.10
N ALA A 120 -22.59 9.26 4.59
CA ALA A 120 -23.08 9.64 5.91
C ALA A 120 -21.91 9.41 6.90
N LYS A 121 -21.65 10.38 7.77
CA LYS A 121 -20.59 10.24 8.78
C LYS A 121 -20.92 9.01 9.65
N ILE A 122 -20.15 7.94 9.45
CA ILE A 122 -20.26 6.73 10.26
C ILE A 122 -19.72 7.06 11.66
N ASP A 123 -20.57 6.91 12.69
CA ASP A 123 -20.08 6.93 14.07
C ASP A 123 -19.44 5.57 14.39
N PHE A 124 -18.11 5.50 14.25
CA PHE A 124 -17.34 4.28 14.49
C PHE A 124 -17.35 3.77 15.93
N ARG A 125 -17.93 4.51 16.88
CA ARG A 125 -18.10 4.05 18.26
C ARG A 125 -19.33 3.15 18.40
N LEU A 126 -20.39 3.49 17.67
CA LEU A 126 -21.69 2.79 17.72
C LEU A 126 -21.88 1.82 16.55
N ALA A 127 -21.11 1.98 15.49
CA ALA A 127 -21.24 1.14 14.31
C ALA A 127 -20.75 -0.28 14.59
N GLU A 128 -21.61 -1.24 14.30
CA GLU A 128 -21.33 -2.67 14.39
C GLU A 128 -20.87 -3.20 13.02
N PHE A 129 -19.87 -4.07 13.04
CA PHE A 129 -19.27 -4.64 11.84
C PHE A 129 -19.23 -6.15 11.88
N TYR A 130 -19.38 -6.78 10.72
CA TYR A 130 -19.30 -8.22 10.56
C TYR A 130 -18.67 -8.59 9.21
N ILE A 131 -18.21 -9.83 9.08
CA ILE A 131 -17.75 -10.39 7.81
C ILE A 131 -18.94 -11.03 7.13
N SER A 132 -19.20 -10.63 5.86
CA SER A 132 -20.28 -11.24 5.09
C SER A 132 -20.08 -12.76 4.94
N PRO A 133 -21.09 -13.61 5.20
CA PRO A 133 -20.95 -15.08 5.20
C PRO A 133 -20.37 -15.63 3.89
N ASP A 134 -20.75 -15.04 2.75
CA ASP A 134 -20.26 -15.37 1.42
C ASP A 134 -18.76 -15.05 1.21
N ARG A 135 -18.11 -14.41 2.17
CA ARG A 135 -16.74 -13.89 2.04
C ARG A 135 -15.80 -14.30 3.16
N ILE A 136 -16.24 -15.21 4.00
CA ILE A 136 -15.43 -15.74 5.12
C ILE A 136 -14.16 -16.39 4.59
N ASP A 137 -14.25 -17.23 3.57
CA ASP A 137 -13.08 -17.89 2.94
C ASP A 137 -12.07 -16.87 2.42
N ARG A 138 -12.57 -15.78 1.83
CA ARG A 138 -11.71 -14.71 1.33
C ARG A 138 -11.03 -13.94 2.47
N ALA A 139 -11.75 -13.71 3.57
CA ALA A 139 -11.20 -13.09 4.77
C ALA A 139 -10.11 -13.96 5.40
N GLN A 140 -10.35 -15.28 5.52
CA GLN A 140 -9.38 -16.24 6.03
C GLN A 140 -8.14 -16.28 5.15
N LYS A 141 -8.30 -16.40 3.83
CA LYS A 141 -7.18 -16.38 2.87
C LYS A 141 -6.37 -15.08 2.96
N MET A 142 -7.02 -13.93 3.16
CA MET A 142 -6.32 -12.67 3.37
C MET A 142 -5.51 -12.65 4.67
N VAL A 143 -6.05 -13.25 5.73
CA VAL A 143 -5.35 -13.37 7.02
C VAL A 143 -4.15 -14.29 6.92
N GLU A 144 -4.25 -15.38 6.20
CA GLU A 144 -3.16 -16.36 5.98
C GLU A 144 -2.06 -15.81 5.07
N THR A 145 -2.46 -15.19 3.96
CA THR A 145 -1.51 -14.74 2.92
C THR A 145 -0.78 -13.45 3.33
N ASN A 146 -1.46 -12.54 4.04
CA ASN A 146 -0.87 -11.26 4.40
C ASN A 146 -0.14 -11.35 5.74
N SER A 147 1.17 -11.29 5.68
CA SER A 147 2.01 -11.17 6.87
C SER A 147 1.79 -9.84 7.57
N THR A 148 1.63 -9.89 8.89
CA THR A 148 1.63 -8.69 9.75
C THR A 148 3.05 -8.27 10.16
N SER A 149 4.06 -8.89 9.57
CA SER A 149 5.46 -8.66 9.92
C SER A 149 6.05 -7.46 9.17
N TRP A 150 6.79 -6.63 9.90
CA TRP A 150 7.59 -5.53 9.35
C TRP A 150 8.89 -5.98 8.66
N VAL A 151 9.23 -7.27 8.76
CA VAL A 151 10.45 -7.81 8.14
C VAL A 151 10.42 -7.67 6.62
N LYS A 152 9.30 -7.97 5.99
CA LYS A 152 9.17 -7.89 4.52
C LYS A 152 9.51 -6.49 3.95
N PRO A 153 8.90 -5.38 4.41
CA PRO A 153 9.23 -4.05 3.87
C PRO A 153 10.68 -3.64 4.18
N VAL A 154 11.22 -4.05 5.33
CA VAL A 154 12.62 -3.76 5.67
C VAL A 154 13.57 -4.49 4.71
N VAL A 155 13.35 -5.78 4.46
CA VAL A 155 14.17 -6.57 3.53
C VAL A 155 14.06 -6.02 2.10
N LEU A 156 12.83 -5.73 1.62
CA LEU A 156 12.63 -5.17 0.28
C LEU A 156 13.28 -3.78 0.13
N SER A 157 13.18 -2.93 1.15
CA SER A 157 13.86 -1.63 1.15
C SER A 157 15.39 -1.81 1.14
N GLY A 158 15.92 -2.76 1.90
CA GLY A 158 17.34 -3.09 1.89
C GLY A 158 17.83 -3.56 0.52
N ILE A 159 17.08 -4.43 -0.15
CA ILE A 159 17.38 -4.88 -1.52
C ILE A 159 17.35 -3.69 -2.49
N THR A 160 16.32 -2.83 -2.41
CA THR A 160 16.20 -1.66 -3.29
C THR A 160 17.40 -0.73 -3.14
N LEU A 161 17.83 -0.46 -1.90
CA LEU A 161 18.99 0.39 -1.62
C LEU A 161 20.30 -0.27 -2.07
N ALA A 162 20.44 -1.59 -1.89
CA ALA A 162 21.60 -2.33 -2.39
C ALA A 162 21.70 -2.28 -3.92
N LEU A 163 20.59 -2.44 -4.63
CA LEU A 163 20.54 -2.32 -6.09
C LEU A 163 20.87 -0.90 -6.56
N LEU A 164 20.37 0.12 -5.86
CA LEU A 164 20.73 1.51 -6.15
C LEU A 164 22.22 1.73 -5.98
N PHE A 165 22.80 1.21 -4.90
CA PHE A 165 24.23 1.33 -4.61
C PHE A 165 25.09 0.63 -5.68
N LEU A 166 24.72 -0.59 -6.09
CA LEU A 166 25.38 -1.31 -7.18
C LEU A 166 25.29 -0.52 -8.50
N PHE A 167 24.09 -0.04 -8.82
CA PHE A 167 23.92 0.79 -10.01
C PHE A 167 24.77 2.06 -9.95
N ALA A 168 24.86 2.70 -8.79
CA ALA A 168 25.69 3.89 -8.62
C ALA A 168 27.17 3.62 -8.88
N ILE A 169 27.67 2.42 -8.53
CA ILE A 169 29.07 2.03 -8.80
C ILE A 169 29.31 1.82 -10.30
N PHE A 170 28.40 1.08 -10.95
CA PHE A 170 28.62 0.64 -12.34
C PHE A 170 28.09 1.62 -13.40
N SER A 171 27.22 2.57 -13.02
CA SER A 171 26.59 3.46 -13.99
C SER A 171 27.58 4.29 -14.82
N PRO A 172 28.68 4.86 -14.29
CA PRO A 172 29.64 5.61 -15.11
C PRO A 172 30.31 4.73 -16.17
N GLU A 173 30.66 3.50 -15.80
CA GLU A 173 31.31 2.56 -16.71
C GLU A 173 30.34 2.10 -17.81
N ILE A 174 29.10 1.78 -17.44
CA ILE A 174 28.04 1.37 -18.38
C ILE A 174 27.73 2.51 -19.36
N LEU A 175 27.53 3.72 -18.86
CA LEU A 175 27.23 4.88 -19.70
C LEU A 175 28.37 5.21 -20.64
N THR A 176 29.62 5.13 -20.18
CA THR A 176 30.82 5.33 -21.03
C THR A 176 30.90 4.23 -22.10
N ALA A 177 30.65 2.96 -21.76
CA ALA A 177 30.66 1.89 -22.73
C ALA A 177 29.57 2.07 -23.80
N ILE A 178 28.35 2.47 -23.39
CA ILE A 178 27.25 2.75 -24.32
C ILE A 178 27.62 3.94 -25.22
N ASN A 179 28.16 5.04 -24.67
CA ASN A 179 28.56 6.21 -25.43
C ASN A 179 29.60 5.85 -26.49
N ASN A 180 30.61 5.05 -26.13
CA ASN A 180 31.63 4.57 -27.04
C ASN A 180 31.12 3.62 -28.13
N TYR A 181 30.06 2.85 -27.86
CA TYR A 181 29.44 1.96 -28.83
C TYR A 181 28.69 2.71 -29.93
N PHE A 182 28.12 3.87 -29.60
CA PHE A 182 27.37 4.71 -30.53
C PHE A 182 28.24 5.85 -31.20
N SER A 183 29.48 5.99 -30.79
CA SER A 183 30.47 6.92 -31.43
C SER A 183 31.12 6.27 -32.63
#